data_9fd4f6f127eba51ee11554a278fb02cc
#
_entry.id   9fd4f6f127eba51ee11554a278fb02cc
#
_cell.length_a   1.000
_cell.length_b   1.000
_cell.length_c   1.000
_cell.angle_alpha   90.00
_cell.angle_beta   90.00
_cell.angle_gamma   90.00
#
_symmetry.space_group_name_H-M   'P 1'
#
loop_
_entity.id
_entity.type
_entity.pdbx_description
1 polymer ?
#
loop_
_entity_poly.entity_id
_entity_poly.type
_entity_poly.pdbx_seq_one_letter_code
_entity_poly.pdbx_strand_id
1 'polypeptide(L)'
;MKDFIRKHILLSFAVALMIGLLLGWLFFRTTHTTDVHQHSEGKTMYTCSMDPQVRQDHPGKCPICGMDLIPVNDEKQSTTTTDSNAVVMSEEAVALANIETEVVGSGATNKEVRLFGKILPDQRLEQTQSSYVEGRIEKLLINAPGDRVSRGQTLAVIYSPTLYAIEQELIAAMNFPASPQKKPLIDAAIEKLRLLNITQAQINQLMHTRKASPYTTLKANTSGTVIEKNINPGDYVKQGQALLKIANLGKVWAMFQAYESDLPFIHVGEKIHFTAEAMPGKVFTGSVSFVDPVIDSSSRTAGVRVEMNNASGWFKPEMTLTGNIVANMKQYHGEIVVPKSAVMWTGKRSVVYVKDTGETQPTFRLRRVTLGPSLSNGYVITDGLAEGEEIVTNGTFAVDASAQLDGKKSMMDQ
;
A
#
# COMPACT_ATOMS: atom_id res chain seq x y z
N MET A 1 -41.88 45.44 22.99
CA MET A 1 -42.92 44.47 22.56
C MET A 1 -42.38 43.09 22.19
N LYS A 2 -41.19 42.97 21.60
CA LYS A 2 -40.60 41.66 21.21
C LYS A 2 -40.18 40.77 22.40
N ASP A 3 -39.73 41.35 23.50
CA ASP A 3 -39.25 40.55 24.66
C ASP A 3 -40.40 40.04 25.53
N PHE A 4 -41.55 40.67 25.52
CA PHE A 4 -42.73 40.21 26.25
C PHE A 4 -43.35 38.96 25.60
N ILE A 5 -43.37 38.88 24.26
CA ILE A 5 -43.91 37.76 23.52
C ILE A 5 -42.98 36.52 23.68
N ARG A 6 -41.66 36.71 23.72
CA ARG A 6 -40.69 35.62 23.88
C ARG A 6 -40.76 34.95 25.27
N LYS A 7 -41.06 35.72 26.31
CA LYS A 7 -41.16 35.23 27.69
C LYS A 7 -42.40 34.36 27.88
N HIS A 8 -43.54 34.72 27.23
CA HIS A 8 -44.78 33.94 27.29
C HIS A 8 -44.73 32.66 26.46
N ILE A 9 -44.00 32.61 25.35
CA ILE A 9 -43.78 31.39 24.54
C ILE A 9 -42.91 30.41 25.30
N LEU A 10 -41.84 30.82 25.95
CA LEU A 10 -40.99 29.97 26.77
C LEU A 10 -41.74 29.41 27.99
N LEU A 11 -42.62 30.20 28.60
CA LEU A 11 -43.43 29.74 29.74
C LEU A 11 -44.48 28.70 29.31
N SER A 12 -45.14 28.89 28.16
CA SER A 12 -46.10 27.91 27.63
C SER A 12 -45.46 26.61 27.23
N PHE A 13 -44.25 26.63 26.66
CA PHE A 13 -43.47 25.41 26.37
C PHE A 13 -43.06 24.65 27.64
N ALA A 14 -42.63 25.34 28.69
CA ALA A 14 -42.28 24.73 29.97
C ALA A 14 -43.50 24.10 30.65
N VAL A 15 -44.65 24.70 30.60
CA VAL A 15 -45.89 24.15 31.14
C VAL A 15 -46.36 22.93 30.35
N ALA A 16 -46.30 22.95 29.02
CA ALA A 16 -46.63 21.80 28.17
C ALA A 16 -45.72 20.61 28.42
N LEU A 17 -44.40 20.85 28.63
CA LEU A 17 -43.42 19.82 28.92
C LEU A 17 -43.63 19.15 30.30
N MET A 18 -44.00 19.97 31.32
CA MET A 18 -44.37 19.48 32.65
C MET A 18 -45.66 18.62 32.63
N ILE A 19 -46.66 19.01 31.87
CA ILE A 19 -47.92 18.24 31.74
C ILE A 19 -47.63 16.94 30.99
N GLY A 20 -46.81 16.96 29.95
CA GLY A 20 -46.38 15.73 29.22
C GLY A 20 -45.62 14.76 30.11
N LEU A 21 -44.72 15.22 30.96
CA LEU A 21 -43.99 14.40 31.94
C LEU A 21 -44.91 13.84 33.02
N LEU A 22 -45.90 14.61 33.52
CA LEU A 22 -46.85 14.14 34.51
C LEU A 22 -47.82 13.08 33.95
N LEU A 23 -48.30 13.27 32.73
CA LEU A 23 -49.11 12.27 32.03
C LEU A 23 -48.34 11.02 31.71
N GLY A 24 -47.07 11.12 31.27
CA GLY A 24 -46.17 9.98 31.06
C GLY A 24 -45.93 9.21 32.33
N TRP A 25 -45.68 9.87 33.46
CA TRP A 25 -45.51 9.21 34.76
C TRP A 25 -46.81 8.50 35.25
N LEU A 26 -47.97 9.07 34.95
CA LEU A 26 -49.26 8.46 35.30
C LEU A 26 -49.59 7.18 34.48
N PHE A 27 -49.22 7.19 33.18
CA PHE A 27 -49.48 6.08 32.27
C PHE A 27 -48.47 4.94 32.41
N PHE A 28 -47.22 5.20 32.82
CA PHE A 28 -46.19 4.20 32.97
C PHE A 28 -46.02 3.66 34.41
N ARG A 29 -46.87 4.04 35.33
CA ARG A 29 -46.88 3.50 36.70
C ARG A 29 -47.63 2.20 36.72
N THR A 30 -47.10 1.17 36.01
CA THR A 30 -47.52 -0.20 36.19
C THR A 30 -46.83 -0.78 37.42
N THR A 31 -47.63 -1.12 38.41
CA THR A 31 -47.24 -1.88 39.60
C THR A 31 -46.71 -3.24 39.18
N HIS A 32 -45.39 -3.44 39.30
CA HIS A 32 -44.83 -4.79 39.35
C HIS A 32 -45.22 -5.44 40.66
N THR A 33 -46.21 -6.33 40.61
CA THR A 33 -46.42 -7.35 41.63
C THR A 33 -45.35 -8.41 41.41
N THR A 34 -44.42 -8.52 42.33
CA THR A 34 -43.47 -9.61 42.45
C THR A 34 -44.24 -10.82 42.97
N ASP A 35 -44.66 -11.71 42.09
CA ASP A 35 -45.07 -13.06 42.47
C ASP A 35 -43.81 -13.87 42.80
N VAL A 36 -43.63 -14.12 44.06
CA VAL A 36 -42.67 -15.07 44.60
C VAL A 36 -43.16 -16.47 44.26
N HIS A 37 -42.65 -17.06 43.20
CA HIS A 37 -42.82 -18.47 42.94
C HIS A 37 -42.01 -19.32 43.93
N GLN A 38 -42.71 -19.92 44.87
CA GLN A 38 -42.19 -21.02 45.66
C GLN A 38 -41.86 -22.19 44.73
N HIS A 39 -40.62 -22.62 44.72
CA HIS A 39 -40.20 -23.90 44.14
C HIS A 39 -40.86 -25.05 44.88
N SER A 40 -41.82 -25.72 44.23
CA SER A 40 -42.25 -27.02 44.62
C SER A 40 -41.53 -28.11 43.83
N GLU A 41 -40.93 -29.03 44.54
CA GLU A 41 -40.20 -30.21 44.05
C GLU A 41 -41.04 -31.08 43.09
N GLY A 42 -40.42 -31.42 41.91
CA GLY A 42 -40.64 -32.67 41.21
C GLY A 42 -41.96 -32.85 40.46
N LYS A 43 -42.38 -31.91 39.59
CA LYS A 43 -43.41 -32.20 38.59
C LYS A 43 -42.79 -32.30 37.19
N THR A 44 -42.92 -33.53 36.61
CA THR A 44 -42.55 -33.77 35.20
C THR A 44 -43.47 -32.95 34.31
N MET A 45 -42.89 -32.03 33.49
CA MET A 45 -43.63 -31.26 32.50
C MET A 45 -43.77 -32.06 31.21
N TYR A 46 -44.90 -31.92 30.54
CA TYR A 46 -45.19 -32.59 29.27
C TYR A 46 -45.36 -31.53 28.18
N THR A 47 -44.80 -31.76 26.98
CA THR A 47 -44.92 -30.86 25.82
C THR A 47 -45.40 -31.60 24.59
N CYS A 48 -45.92 -30.86 23.61
CA CYS A 48 -46.31 -31.39 22.32
C CYS A 48 -45.12 -31.30 21.33
N SER A 49 -44.86 -32.37 20.60
CA SER A 49 -43.77 -32.37 19.57
C SER A 49 -44.05 -31.46 18.38
N MET A 50 -45.32 -31.12 18.11
CA MET A 50 -45.70 -30.23 17.00
C MET A 50 -45.86 -28.76 17.46
N ASP A 51 -46.26 -28.54 18.73
CA ASP A 51 -46.47 -27.21 19.34
C ASP A 51 -45.72 -27.11 20.66
N PRO A 52 -44.44 -26.77 20.67
CA PRO A 52 -43.60 -26.70 21.88
C PRO A 52 -44.09 -25.70 22.95
N GLN A 53 -44.99 -24.80 22.57
CA GLN A 53 -45.60 -23.81 23.47
C GLN A 53 -46.64 -24.42 24.39
N VAL A 54 -47.19 -25.61 24.03
CA VAL A 54 -48.15 -26.35 24.90
C VAL A 54 -47.35 -27.08 25.95
N ARG A 55 -47.41 -26.63 27.19
CA ARG A 55 -46.80 -27.27 28.37
C ARG A 55 -47.85 -27.56 29.40
N GLN A 56 -47.90 -28.80 29.88
CA GLN A 56 -48.81 -29.26 30.91
C GLN A 56 -48.08 -30.04 32.02
N ASP A 57 -48.58 -30.02 33.21
CA ASP A 57 -47.99 -30.69 34.38
C ASP A 57 -48.51 -32.14 34.59
N HIS A 58 -49.24 -32.66 33.59
CA HIS A 58 -49.80 -34.02 33.60
C HIS A 58 -49.76 -34.63 32.19
N PRO A 59 -49.68 -35.96 32.08
CA PRO A 59 -49.76 -36.65 30.81
C PRO A 59 -51.17 -36.52 30.21
N GLY A 60 -51.26 -36.28 28.90
CA GLY A 60 -52.52 -36.07 28.20
C GLY A 60 -52.37 -35.82 26.73
N LYS A 61 -53.45 -35.38 26.06
CA LYS A 61 -53.44 -35.02 24.65
C LYS A 61 -53.31 -33.53 24.47
N CYS A 62 -52.55 -33.15 23.47
CA CYS A 62 -52.38 -31.75 23.08
C CYS A 62 -53.73 -31.13 22.69
N PRO A 63 -54.15 -29.99 23.27
CA PRO A 63 -55.47 -29.40 22.99
C PRO A 63 -55.52 -28.79 21.55
N ILE A 64 -54.36 -28.62 20.85
CA ILE A 64 -54.31 -28.03 19.53
C ILE A 64 -54.32 -29.12 18.44
N CYS A 65 -53.48 -30.16 18.56
CA CYS A 65 -53.33 -31.18 17.52
C CYS A 65 -53.84 -32.60 17.92
N GLY A 66 -54.22 -32.80 19.15
CA GLY A 66 -54.80 -34.08 19.65
C GLY A 66 -53.78 -35.22 19.87
N MET A 67 -52.51 -35.02 19.63
CA MET A 67 -51.40 -35.97 19.83
C MET A 67 -51.07 -36.10 21.33
N ASP A 68 -50.50 -37.25 21.71
CA ASP A 68 -50.08 -37.47 23.09
C ASP A 68 -48.91 -36.61 23.45
N LEU A 69 -48.92 -35.98 24.62
CA LEU A 69 -47.82 -35.13 25.11
C LEU A 69 -46.66 -36.01 25.59
N ILE A 70 -45.48 -35.66 25.25
CA ILE A 70 -44.23 -36.33 25.66
C ILE A 70 -43.63 -35.65 26.89
N PRO A 71 -43.12 -36.42 27.88
CA PRO A 71 -42.46 -35.83 29.04
C PRO A 71 -41.20 -35.10 28.59
N VAL A 72 -41.07 -33.87 29.01
CA VAL A 72 -39.79 -33.15 28.92
C VAL A 72 -38.95 -33.71 30.05
N ASN A 73 -38.02 -34.61 29.72
CA ASN A 73 -36.95 -34.93 30.63
C ASN A 73 -36.05 -33.67 30.66
N ASP A 74 -36.19 -32.88 31.70
CA ASP A 74 -35.10 -32.02 32.12
C ASP A 74 -33.95 -32.96 32.52
N GLU A 75 -33.18 -33.43 31.52
CA GLU A 75 -31.88 -33.98 31.81
C GLU A 75 -31.14 -32.91 32.62
N LYS A 76 -30.89 -33.29 33.88
CA LYS A 76 -30.14 -32.51 34.82
C LYS A 76 -28.98 -31.84 34.07
N GLN A 77 -29.13 -30.57 33.75
CA GLN A 77 -27.94 -29.74 33.59
C GLN A 77 -27.17 -29.95 34.88
N SER A 78 -26.16 -30.80 34.79
CA SER A 78 -25.15 -30.89 35.83
C SER A 78 -24.67 -29.46 36.07
N THR A 79 -24.97 -28.94 37.25
CA THR A 79 -24.45 -27.70 37.77
C THR A 79 -22.94 -27.87 38.05
N THR A 80 -22.16 -28.07 37.00
CA THR A 80 -20.84 -27.56 36.96
C THR A 80 -21.02 -26.05 36.77
N THR A 81 -20.41 -25.27 37.62
CA THR A 81 -20.32 -23.80 37.54
C THR A 81 -19.75 -23.43 36.15
N THR A 82 -20.61 -23.49 35.14
CA THR A 82 -20.23 -23.12 33.79
C THR A 82 -20.07 -21.62 33.81
N ASP A 83 -18.81 -21.18 33.64
CA ASP A 83 -18.42 -19.78 33.50
C ASP A 83 -19.39 -19.15 32.50
N SER A 84 -20.05 -18.06 32.89
CA SER A 84 -21.14 -17.41 32.13
C SER A 84 -20.74 -16.97 30.70
N ASN A 85 -19.49 -17.16 30.33
CA ASN A 85 -18.90 -16.76 29.06
C ASN A 85 -18.58 -17.94 28.12
N ALA A 86 -18.82 -19.21 28.50
CA ALA A 86 -18.49 -20.36 27.68
C ALA A 86 -19.67 -20.76 26.79
N VAL A 87 -19.43 -20.97 25.51
CA VAL A 87 -20.38 -21.45 24.50
C VAL A 87 -20.20 -22.95 24.37
N VAL A 88 -21.23 -23.73 24.68
CA VAL A 88 -21.25 -25.21 24.55
C VAL A 88 -21.97 -25.56 23.27
N MET A 89 -21.35 -26.34 22.39
CA MET A 89 -21.96 -26.81 21.15
C MET A 89 -21.94 -28.33 21.10
N SER A 90 -22.95 -28.95 20.43
CA SER A 90 -22.89 -30.38 20.16
C SER A 90 -21.86 -30.71 19.08
N GLU A 91 -21.36 -31.94 19.05
CA GLU A 91 -20.41 -32.39 18.00
C GLU A 91 -21.01 -32.26 16.59
N GLU A 92 -22.32 -32.50 16.45
CA GLU A 92 -23.00 -32.33 15.17
C GLU A 92 -23.08 -30.86 14.74
N ALA A 93 -23.30 -29.94 15.68
CA ALA A 93 -23.32 -28.51 15.42
C ALA A 93 -21.92 -28.01 15.01
N VAL A 94 -20.87 -28.48 15.66
CA VAL A 94 -19.49 -28.19 15.31
C VAL A 94 -19.15 -28.66 13.88
N ALA A 95 -19.55 -29.94 13.57
CA ALA A 95 -19.34 -30.50 12.24
C ALA A 95 -20.14 -29.76 11.14
N LEU A 96 -21.42 -29.44 11.44
CA LEU A 96 -22.29 -28.72 10.49
C LEU A 96 -21.78 -27.30 10.21
N ALA A 97 -21.25 -26.62 11.22
CA ALA A 97 -20.70 -25.27 11.11
C ALA A 97 -19.23 -25.25 10.57
N ASN A 98 -18.67 -26.44 10.29
CA ASN A 98 -17.29 -26.63 9.83
C ASN A 98 -16.27 -25.88 10.74
N ILE A 99 -16.44 -26.08 12.06
CA ILE A 99 -15.55 -25.45 13.04
C ILE A 99 -14.28 -26.28 13.10
N GLU A 100 -13.17 -25.63 12.74
CA GLU A 100 -11.83 -26.20 12.84
C GLU A 100 -11.05 -25.47 13.92
N THR A 101 -10.23 -26.23 14.63
CA THR A 101 -9.41 -25.72 15.72
C THR A 101 -7.95 -26.06 15.47
N GLU A 102 -7.05 -25.21 15.93
CA GLU A 102 -5.60 -25.38 15.82
C GLU A 102 -4.94 -25.05 17.16
N VAL A 103 -3.91 -25.80 17.49
CA VAL A 103 -3.11 -25.56 18.69
C VAL A 103 -2.19 -24.38 18.45
N VAL A 104 -2.27 -23.41 19.33
CA VAL A 104 -1.47 -22.18 19.27
C VAL A 104 -0.01 -22.47 19.56
N GLY A 105 0.87 -22.00 18.70
CA GLY A 105 2.31 -22.15 18.85
C GLY A 105 3.09 -20.97 18.30
N SER A 106 4.39 -20.99 18.57
CA SER A 106 5.33 -20.04 17.97
C SER A 106 5.46 -20.32 16.48
N GLY A 107 5.12 -19.34 15.64
CA GLY A 107 5.14 -19.44 14.19
C GLY A 107 6.30 -18.68 13.54
N ALA A 108 6.44 -18.89 12.22
CA ALA A 108 7.36 -18.08 11.43
C ALA A 108 6.88 -16.62 11.36
N THR A 109 7.69 -15.70 11.85
CA THR A 109 7.39 -14.26 11.92
C THR A 109 7.91 -13.53 10.69
N ASN A 110 7.54 -14.00 9.50
CA ASN A 110 7.91 -13.38 8.24
C ASN A 110 6.75 -12.51 7.73
N LYS A 111 7.05 -11.25 7.41
CA LYS A 111 6.12 -10.36 6.72
C LYS A 111 6.53 -10.27 5.26
N GLU A 112 5.65 -10.66 4.37
CA GLU A 112 5.81 -10.45 2.94
C GLU A 112 5.27 -9.06 2.58
N VAL A 113 6.14 -8.22 2.03
CA VAL A 113 5.80 -6.88 1.55
C VAL A 113 5.80 -6.91 0.04
N ARG A 114 4.64 -6.68 -0.56
CA ARG A 114 4.47 -6.61 -2.01
C ARG A 114 4.61 -5.18 -2.48
N LEU A 115 5.52 -4.97 -3.42
CA LEU A 115 5.86 -3.66 -3.97
C LEU A 115 5.58 -3.63 -5.47
N PHE A 116 5.07 -2.49 -5.93
CA PHE A 116 4.93 -2.21 -7.36
C PHE A 116 5.98 -1.20 -7.77
N GLY A 117 6.47 -1.33 -8.99
CA GLY A 117 7.54 -0.46 -9.45
C GLY A 117 7.67 -0.44 -10.96
N LYS A 118 8.71 0.23 -11.41
CA LYS A 118 9.07 0.33 -12.83
C LYS A 118 10.58 0.40 -13.03
N ILE A 119 11.02 0.05 -14.22
CA ILE A 119 12.41 0.24 -14.63
C ILE A 119 12.62 1.71 -14.98
N LEU A 120 13.66 2.30 -14.40
CA LEU A 120 14.15 3.63 -14.77
C LEU A 120 15.61 3.52 -15.25
N PRO A 121 16.04 4.40 -16.14
CA PRO A 121 17.45 4.53 -16.44
C PRO A 121 18.24 4.92 -15.17
N ASP A 122 19.50 4.52 -15.07
CA ASP A 122 20.39 5.04 -14.03
C ASP A 122 20.65 6.52 -14.30
N GLN A 123 20.05 7.40 -13.50
CA GLN A 123 20.15 8.86 -13.65
C GLN A 123 21.59 9.36 -13.61
N ARG A 124 22.50 8.64 -12.97
CA ARG A 124 23.94 8.98 -12.94
C ARG A 124 24.60 8.79 -14.31
N LEU A 125 23.97 7.99 -15.19
CA LEU A 125 24.43 7.66 -16.53
C LEU A 125 23.60 8.36 -17.62
N GLU A 126 22.76 9.31 -17.23
CA GLU A 126 22.01 10.17 -18.14
C GLU A 126 22.79 11.44 -18.44
N GLN A 127 22.74 11.88 -19.68
CA GLN A 127 23.31 13.16 -20.10
C GLN A 127 22.34 13.91 -21.02
N THR A 128 22.13 15.17 -20.68
CA THR A 128 21.38 16.09 -21.52
C THR A 128 22.32 16.73 -22.53
N GLN A 129 21.97 16.65 -23.80
CA GLN A 129 22.65 17.35 -24.90
C GLN A 129 21.95 18.68 -25.11
N SER A 130 22.61 19.77 -24.73
CA SER A 130 22.12 21.12 -24.94
C SER A 130 22.79 21.78 -26.13
N SER A 131 22.11 22.77 -26.73
CA SER A 131 22.72 23.60 -27.76
C SER A 131 23.78 24.54 -27.16
N TYR A 132 24.95 24.60 -27.78
CA TYR A 132 25.99 25.55 -27.39
C TYR A 132 25.83 26.90 -28.08
N VAL A 133 25.08 26.94 -29.17
CA VAL A 133 24.83 28.14 -29.98
C VAL A 133 23.32 28.33 -30.17
N GLU A 134 22.90 29.55 -30.33
CA GLU A 134 21.56 29.85 -30.80
C GLU A 134 21.49 29.70 -32.33
N GLY A 135 20.33 29.27 -32.82
CA GLY A 135 20.13 29.09 -34.25
C GLY A 135 18.98 28.18 -34.63
N ARG A 136 18.89 27.81 -35.91
CA ARG A 136 17.86 26.91 -36.42
C ARG A 136 18.46 25.54 -36.69
N ILE A 137 17.72 24.48 -36.34
CA ILE A 137 18.08 23.10 -36.66
C ILE A 137 17.87 22.90 -38.18
N GLU A 138 18.97 22.80 -38.91
CA GLU A 138 18.91 22.59 -40.34
C GLU A 138 18.72 21.10 -40.70
N LYS A 139 19.48 20.25 -40.00
CA LYS A 139 19.34 18.77 -40.14
C LYS A 139 19.43 18.13 -38.78
N LEU A 140 18.59 17.15 -38.60
CA LEU A 140 18.61 16.26 -37.41
C LEU A 140 18.91 14.83 -37.91
N LEU A 141 19.99 14.24 -37.36
CA LEU A 141 20.44 12.89 -37.74
C LEU A 141 19.92 11.81 -36.76
N ILE A 142 19.21 12.23 -35.73
CA ILE A 142 18.51 11.37 -34.80
C ILE A 142 17.02 11.39 -35.17
N ASN A 143 16.48 10.22 -35.50
CA ASN A 143 15.12 10.11 -36.00
C ASN A 143 14.09 10.08 -34.86
N ALA A 144 14.36 9.25 -33.82
CA ALA A 144 13.38 8.99 -32.76
C ALA A 144 14.06 8.66 -31.42
N PRO A 145 13.31 8.77 -30.30
CA PRO A 145 13.69 8.08 -29.09
C PRO A 145 13.87 6.58 -29.34
N GLY A 146 14.90 5.98 -28.73
CA GLY A 146 15.32 4.60 -28.97
C GLY A 146 16.56 4.48 -29.87
N ASP A 147 16.93 5.53 -30.63
CA ASP A 147 18.14 5.52 -31.46
C ASP A 147 19.38 5.40 -30.59
N ARG A 148 20.32 4.57 -31.03
CA ARG A 148 21.64 4.45 -30.39
C ARG A 148 22.60 5.50 -30.95
N VAL A 149 23.35 6.09 -30.05
CA VAL A 149 24.34 7.09 -30.38
C VAL A 149 25.72 6.74 -29.79
N SER A 150 26.78 7.05 -30.53
CA SER A 150 28.16 6.89 -30.06
C SER A 150 28.76 8.25 -29.75
N ARG A 151 29.64 8.32 -28.77
CA ARG A 151 30.37 9.54 -28.44
C ARG A 151 31.08 10.11 -29.68
N GLY A 152 30.91 11.41 -29.93
CA GLY A 152 31.45 12.11 -31.10
C GLY A 152 30.61 12.02 -32.38
N GLN A 153 29.56 11.17 -32.39
CA GLN A 153 28.60 11.10 -33.51
C GLN A 153 27.88 12.45 -33.70
N THR A 154 27.72 12.87 -34.93
CA THR A 154 26.95 14.08 -35.26
C THR A 154 25.48 13.82 -35.04
N LEU A 155 24.83 14.65 -34.21
CA LEU A 155 23.41 14.54 -33.84
C LEU A 155 22.55 15.51 -34.68
N ALA A 156 23.03 16.73 -34.85
CA ALA A 156 22.32 17.78 -35.57
C ALA A 156 23.29 18.73 -36.27
N VAL A 157 22.80 19.42 -37.30
CA VAL A 157 23.43 20.55 -37.90
C VAL A 157 22.59 21.79 -37.61
N ILE A 158 23.23 22.80 -37.02
CA ILE A 158 22.62 24.07 -36.59
C ILE A 158 23.09 25.20 -37.50
N TYR A 159 22.16 25.94 -38.05
CA TYR A 159 22.43 27.20 -38.72
C TYR A 159 22.45 28.31 -37.68
N SER A 160 23.61 28.95 -37.45
CA SER A 160 23.80 29.99 -36.44
C SER A 160 24.43 31.25 -37.03
N PRO A 161 23.64 32.32 -37.23
CA PRO A 161 24.16 33.61 -37.66
C PRO A 161 25.15 34.20 -36.64
N THR A 162 24.92 34.00 -35.35
CA THR A 162 25.78 34.51 -34.28
C THR A 162 27.18 33.87 -34.34
N LEU A 163 27.24 32.53 -34.50
CA LEU A 163 28.52 31.84 -34.68
C LEU A 163 29.25 32.33 -35.93
N TYR A 164 28.52 32.46 -37.04
CA TYR A 164 29.08 32.97 -38.28
C TYR A 164 29.71 34.36 -38.11
N ALA A 165 29.06 35.30 -37.40
CA ALA A 165 29.59 36.62 -37.11
C ALA A 165 30.89 36.57 -36.29
N ILE A 166 30.99 35.68 -35.28
CA ILE A 166 32.18 35.49 -34.45
C ILE A 166 33.35 34.89 -35.29
N GLU A 167 33.04 33.92 -36.17
CA GLU A 167 34.01 33.35 -37.08
C GLU A 167 34.57 34.43 -38.07
N GLN A 168 33.70 35.29 -38.58
CA GLN A 168 34.08 36.43 -39.41
C GLN A 168 34.95 37.44 -38.63
N GLU A 169 34.63 37.69 -37.34
CA GLU A 169 35.44 38.53 -36.46
C GLU A 169 36.87 37.97 -36.32
N LEU A 170 37.03 36.64 -36.13
CA LEU A 170 38.36 36.02 -36.09
C LEU A 170 39.12 36.16 -37.39
N ILE A 171 38.46 35.93 -38.54
CA ILE A 171 39.11 36.12 -39.88
C ILE A 171 39.53 37.57 -40.10
N ALA A 172 38.66 38.50 -39.71
CA ALA A 172 38.99 39.95 -39.80
C ALA A 172 40.22 40.33 -38.92
N ALA A 173 40.26 39.81 -37.68
CA ALA A 173 41.40 40.00 -36.78
C ALA A 173 42.69 39.40 -37.33
N MET A 174 42.61 38.24 -38.01
CA MET A 174 43.77 37.63 -38.66
C MET A 174 44.27 38.45 -39.85
N ASN A 175 43.35 39.11 -40.57
CA ASN A 175 43.71 40.00 -41.73
C ASN A 175 44.12 41.43 -41.31
N PHE A 176 44.01 41.74 -39.99
CA PHE A 176 44.41 43.06 -39.50
C PHE A 176 45.89 43.35 -39.74
N PRO A 177 46.26 44.57 -40.05
CA PRO A 177 47.67 44.95 -40.27
C PRO A 177 48.53 44.54 -39.05
N ALA A 178 49.81 44.30 -39.30
CA ALA A 178 50.78 43.97 -38.26
C ALA A 178 50.88 45.15 -37.27
N SER A 179 50.35 44.91 -36.04
CA SER A 179 50.34 45.95 -34.99
C SER A 179 50.32 45.25 -33.63
N PRO A 180 50.67 45.92 -32.53
CA PRO A 180 50.60 45.36 -31.19
C PRO A 180 49.17 44.84 -30.78
N GLN A 181 48.13 45.41 -31.37
CA GLN A 181 46.72 45.08 -31.08
C GLN A 181 46.24 43.80 -31.79
N LYS A 182 46.94 43.36 -32.87
CA LYS A 182 46.51 42.18 -33.65
C LYS A 182 46.41 40.94 -32.84
N LYS A 183 47.39 40.62 -32.01
CA LYS A 183 47.42 39.42 -31.22
C LYS A 183 46.26 39.40 -30.16
N PRO A 184 46.06 40.46 -29.36
CA PRO A 184 44.90 40.54 -28.45
C PRO A 184 43.57 40.41 -29.16
N LEU A 185 43.33 40.89 -30.34
CA LEU A 185 42.12 40.77 -31.13
C LEU A 185 41.86 39.28 -31.52
N ILE A 186 42.90 38.60 -32.01
CA ILE A 186 42.83 37.17 -32.35
C ILE A 186 42.51 36.34 -31.10
N ASP A 187 43.24 36.58 -30.00
CA ASP A 187 43.04 35.84 -28.74
C ASP A 187 41.62 36.04 -28.19
N ALA A 188 41.07 37.25 -28.25
CA ALA A 188 39.71 37.55 -27.83
C ALA A 188 38.67 36.85 -28.71
N ALA A 189 38.84 36.80 -30.04
CA ALA A 189 37.92 36.10 -30.93
C ALA A 189 37.98 34.57 -30.73
N ILE A 190 39.19 34.03 -30.50
CA ILE A 190 39.35 32.60 -30.15
C ILE A 190 38.65 32.28 -28.85
N GLU A 191 38.76 33.13 -27.83
CA GLU A 191 38.11 32.90 -26.54
C GLU A 191 36.59 32.93 -26.67
N LYS A 192 36.00 33.83 -27.46
CA LYS A 192 34.56 33.80 -27.78
C LYS A 192 34.11 32.47 -28.39
N LEU A 193 34.90 31.91 -29.34
CA LEU A 193 34.61 30.62 -29.94
C LEU A 193 34.71 29.47 -28.92
N ARG A 194 35.67 29.51 -27.99
CA ARG A 194 35.79 28.52 -26.89
C ARG A 194 34.60 28.55 -25.96
N LEU A 195 34.09 29.74 -25.61
CA LEU A 195 32.89 29.90 -24.80
C LEU A 195 31.67 29.31 -25.48
N LEU A 196 31.62 29.23 -26.79
CA LEU A 196 30.60 28.52 -27.58
C LEU A 196 30.89 27.02 -27.75
N ASN A 197 31.86 26.50 -27.00
CA ASN A 197 32.29 25.08 -27.04
C ASN A 197 32.78 24.62 -28.42
N ILE A 198 33.30 25.56 -29.24
CA ILE A 198 34.01 25.22 -30.49
C ILE A 198 35.34 24.62 -30.13
N THR A 199 35.61 23.41 -30.64
CA THR A 199 36.84 22.69 -30.32
C THR A 199 38.09 23.38 -30.91
N GLN A 200 39.25 23.20 -30.27
CA GLN A 200 40.51 23.76 -30.79
C GLN A 200 40.80 23.28 -32.20
N ALA A 201 40.45 22.06 -32.59
CA ALA A 201 40.60 21.54 -33.94
C ALA A 201 39.77 22.33 -34.96
N GLN A 202 38.50 22.67 -34.61
CA GLN A 202 37.63 23.49 -35.46
C GLN A 202 38.18 24.93 -35.58
N ILE A 203 38.69 25.53 -34.50
CA ILE A 203 39.30 26.83 -34.50
C ILE A 203 40.56 26.81 -35.39
N ASN A 204 41.42 25.82 -35.26
CA ASN A 204 42.62 25.68 -36.11
C ASN A 204 42.23 25.49 -37.57
N GLN A 205 41.20 24.71 -37.86
CA GLN A 205 40.68 24.55 -39.22
C GLN A 205 40.18 25.89 -39.80
N LEU A 206 39.41 26.67 -39.00
CA LEU A 206 38.95 28.00 -39.41
C LEU A 206 40.10 28.93 -39.68
N MET A 207 41.11 28.98 -38.83
CA MET A 207 42.32 29.81 -39.03
C MET A 207 43.09 29.40 -40.28
N HIS A 208 43.14 28.10 -40.62
CA HIS A 208 43.82 27.59 -41.78
C HIS A 208 43.06 27.87 -43.09
N THR A 209 41.74 27.54 -43.09
CA THR A 209 40.88 27.66 -44.26
C THR A 209 40.43 29.09 -44.55
N ARG A 210 40.34 29.93 -43.50
CA ARG A 210 39.81 31.32 -43.53
C ARG A 210 38.41 31.41 -44.17
N LYS A 211 37.62 30.34 -43.98
CA LYS A 211 36.23 30.29 -44.50
C LYS A 211 35.30 30.10 -43.31
N ALA A 212 34.56 31.13 -42.95
CA ALA A 212 33.50 31.05 -41.98
C ALA A 212 32.32 30.24 -42.53
N SER A 213 31.62 29.49 -41.66
CA SER A 213 30.45 28.73 -42.00
C SER A 213 29.30 29.05 -41.03
N PRO A 214 28.12 29.37 -41.53
CA PRO A 214 26.96 29.55 -40.65
C PRO A 214 26.44 28.22 -40.05
N TYR A 215 27.04 27.10 -40.47
CA TYR A 215 26.61 25.77 -40.02
C TYR A 215 27.62 25.18 -39.04
N THR A 216 27.11 24.74 -37.91
CA THR A 216 27.91 24.00 -36.93
C THR A 216 27.25 22.64 -36.65
N THR A 217 28.05 21.70 -36.21
CA THR A 217 27.57 20.33 -35.88
C THR A 217 27.52 20.14 -34.38
N LEU A 218 26.34 19.71 -33.89
CA LEU A 218 26.20 19.20 -32.54
C LEU A 218 26.65 17.74 -32.51
N LYS A 219 27.64 17.41 -31.68
CA LYS A 219 28.15 16.05 -31.51
C LYS A 219 27.74 15.48 -30.13
N ALA A 220 27.51 14.16 -30.07
CA ALA A 220 27.22 13.46 -28.83
C ALA A 220 28.42 13.53 -27.86
N ASN A 221 28.17 13.93 -26.63
CA ASN A 221 29.18 13.95 -25.57
C ASN A 221 29.35 12.55 -24.92
N THR A 222 28.36 11.69 -25.07
CA THR A 222 28.31 10.32 -24.48
C THR A 222 27.80 9.32 -25.49
N SER A 223 28.04 8.02 -25.20
CA SER A 223 27.42 6.91 -25.92
C SER A 223 26.24 6.40 -25.13
N GLY A 224 25.14 6.03 -25.79
CA GLY A 224 23.93 5.53 -25.14
C GLY A 224 22.76 5.44 -26.10
N THR A 225 21.56 5.43 -25.53
CA THR A 225 20.30 5.46 -26.25
C THR A 225 19.60 6.81 -26.01
N VAL A 226 19.07 7.40 -27.03
CA VAL A 226 18.24 8.62 -26.91
C VAL A 226 16.93 8.26 -26.22
N ILE A 227 16.66 8.83 -25.04
CA ILE A 227 15.44 8.60 -24.29
C ILE A 227 14.41 9.70 -24.48
N GLU A 228 14.88 10.93 -24.75
CA GLU A 228 14.00 12.07 -25.04
C GLU A 228 14.54 12.85 -26.23
N LYS A 229 13.63 13.30 -27.10
CA LYS A 229 13.93 14.16 -28.25
C LYS A 229 12.98 15.36 -28.22
N ASN A 230 13.55 16.55 -27.92
CA ASN A 230 12.81 17.80 -27.71
C ASN A 230 12.96 18.79 -28.86
N ILE A 231 13.44 18.34 -30.02
CA ILE A 231 13.68 19.16 -31.18
C ILE A 231 13.26 18.45 -32.48
N ASN A 232 12.90 19.25 -33.49
CA ASN A 232 12.64 18.81 -34.84
C ASN A 232 13.45 19.64 -35.85
N PRO A 233 13.65 19.15 -37.08
CA PRO A 233 14.20 19.95 -38.17
C PRO A 233 13.37 21.21 -38.38
N GLY A 234 14.02 22.35 -38.49
CA GLY A 234 13.38 23.67 -38.63
C GLY A 234 13.14 24.42 -37.33
N ASP A 235 13.22 23.77 -36.16
CA ASP A 235 13.05 24.44 -34.87
C ASP A 235 14.19 25.43 -34.61
N TYR A 236 13.83 26.53 -33.95
CA TYR A 236 14.81 27.50 -33.42
C TYR A 236 15.18 27.11 -31.99
N VAL A 237 16.48 27.10 -31.72
CA VAL A 237 17.03 26.74 -30.40
C VAL A 237 17.83 27.89 -29.82
N LYS A 238 17.79 28.02 -28.50
CA LYS A 238 18.60 28.99 -27.74
C LYS A 238 19.85 28.32 -27.19
N GLN A 239 20.88 29.11 -26.89
CA GLN A 239 22.04 28.62 -26.15
C GLN A 239 21.60 28.06 -24.79
N GLY A 240 22.09 26.87 -24.43
CA GLY A 240 21.75 26.15 -23.21
C GLY A 240 20.44 25.35 -23.26
N GLN A 241 19.65 25.48 -24.33
CA GLN A 241 18.39 24.70 -24.48
C GLN A 241 18.69 23.20 -24.58
N ALA A 242 18.00 22.39 -23.76
CA ALA A 242 18.06 20.93 -23.82
C ALA A 242 17.42 20.41 -25.11
N LEU A 243 18.18 19.66 -25.89
CA LEU A 243 17.78 19.18 -27.22
C LEU A 243 17.42 17.67 -27.18
N LEU A 244 18.31 16.89 -26.60
CA LEU A 244 18.21 15.45 -26.51
C LEU A 244 18.63 14.98 -25.11
N LYS A 245 18.07 13.89 -24.63
CA LYS A 245 18.52 13.21 -23.43
C LYS A 245 19.01 11.81 -23.80
N ILE A 246 20.22 11.49 -23.42
CA ILE A 246 20.89 10.23 -23.76
C ILE A 246 21.19 9.50 -22.47
N ALA A 247 20.82 8.22 -22.39
CA ALA A 247 21.09 7.37 -21.24
C ALA A 247 21.87 6.11 -21.66
N ASN A 248 22.80 5.69 -20.81
CA ASN A 248 23.41 4.39 -20.94
C ASN A 248 22.52 3.35 -20.24
N LEU A 249 21.80 2.55 -21.02
CA LEU A 249 20.88 1.52 -20.54
C LEU A 249 21.56 0.19 -20.16
N GLY A 250 22.90 0.12 -20.15
CA GLY A 250 23.62 -1.07 -19.67
C GLY A 250 23.48 -1.32 -18.16
N LYS A 251 23.11 -0.29 -17.42
CA LYS A 251 22.63 -0.36 -16.03
C LYS A 251 21.32 0.36 -15.92
N VAL A 252 20.40 -0.20 -15.15
CA VAL A 252 19.07 0.37 -14.92
C VAL A 252 18.72 0.25 -13.44
N TRP A 253 17.76 1.03 -13.00
CA TRP A 253 17.17 0.95 -11.69
C TRP A 253 15.80 0.30 -11.76
N ALA A 254 15.58 -0.73 -10.96
CA ALA A 254 14.25 -1.18 -10.62
C ALA A 254 13.79 -0.34 -9.42
N MET A 255 12.87 0.58 -9.68
CA MET A 255 12.35 1.55 -8.71
C MET A 255 10.99 1.09 -8.25
N PHE A 256 10.90 0.63 -7.01
CA PHE A 256 9.66 0.20 -6.38
C PHE A 256 9.11 1.31 -5.50
N GLN A 257 7.79 1.28 -5.26
CA GLN A 257 7.09 2.21 -4.38
C GLN A 257 6.64 1.45 -3.14
N ALA A 258 7.08 1.91 -1.97
CA ALA A 258 6.71 1.35 -0.68
C ALA A 258 5.78 2.32 0.06
N TYR A 259 4.66 1.84 0.57
CA TYR A 259 3.77 2.64 1.42
C TYR A 259 4.43 2.91 2.77
N GLU A 260 4.04 4.01 3.41
CA GLU A 260 4.55 4.41 4.72
C GLU A 260 4.46 3.29 5.77
N SER A 261 3.36 2.51 5.75
CA SER A 261 3.15 1.36 6.63
C SER A 261 4.15 0.22 6.43
N ASP A 262 4.78 0.13 5.26
CA ASP A 262 5.70 -0.94 4.89
C ASP A 262 7.17 -0.57 5.07
N LEU A 263 7.47 0.74 5.14
CA LEU A 263 8.85 1.24 5.28
C LEU A 263 9.61 0.68 6.49
N PRO A 264 8.99 0.49 7.68
CA PRO A 264 9.69 -0.10 8.83
C PRO A 264 10.23 -1.51 8.59
N PHE A 265 9.75 -2.18 7.53
CA PHE A 265 10.11 -3.56 7.19
C PHE A 265 11.05 -3.66 5.98
N ILE A 266 11.52 -2.53 5.43
CA ILE A 266 12.37 -2.50 4.23
C ILE A 266 13.70 -1.85 4.57
N HIS A 267 14.78 -2.62 4.43
CA HIS A 267 16.12 -2.13 4.76
C HIS A 267 17.07 -2.27 3.57
N VAL A 268 18.05 -1.39 3.52
CA VAL A 268 19.14 -1.50 2.53
C VAL A 268 19.89 -2.82 2.72
N GLY A 269 20.14 -3.54 1.61
CA GLY A 269 20.76 -4.85 1.59
C GLY A 269 19.79 -6.03 1.56
N GLU A 270 18.49 -5.81 1.83
CA GLU A 270 17.50 -6.88 1.75
C GLU A 270 17.29 -7.36 0.30
N LYS A 271 17.00 -8.65 0.18
CA LYS A 271 16.71 -9.27 -1.12
C LYS A 271 15.26 -9.02 -1.51
N ILE A 272 15.07 -8.60 -2.74
CA ILE A 272 13.77 -8.51 -3.37
C ILE A 272 13.71 -9.49 -4.55
N HIS A 273 12.64 -10.28 -4.59
CA HIS A 273 12.29 -11.11 -5.73
C HIS A 273 11.22 -10.38 -6.53
N PHE A 274 11.42 -10.20 -7.82
CA PHE A 274 10.47 -9.46 -8.63
C PHE A 274 10.29 -10.08 -10.02
N THR A 275 9.16 -9.78 -10.61
CA THR A 275 8.77 -10.14 -11.98
C THR A 275 8.50 -8.88 -12.79
N ALA A 276 8.73 -8.97 -14.09
CA ALA A 276 8.33 -7.94 -15.04
C ALA A 276 7.18 -8.49 -15.90
N GLU A 277 6.12 -7.72 -16.08
CA GLU A 277 4.96 -8.15 -16.89
C GLU A 277 5.35 -8.51 -18.33
N ALA A 278 6.34 -7.81 -18.87
CA ALA A 278 6.86 -8.08 -20.21
C ALA A 278 7.65 -9.42 -20.32
N MET A 279 7.92 -10.09 -19.21
CA MET A 279 8.68 -11.34 -19.16
C MET A 279 8.00 -12.35 -18.24
N PRO A 280 6.83 -12.87 -18.61
CA PRO A 280 6.06 -13.78 -17.77
C PRO A 280 6.86 -15.05 -17.45
N GLY A 281 6.73 -15.52 -16.21
CA GLY A 281 7.41 -16.72 -15.70
C GLY A 281 8.89 -16.53 -15.33
N LYS A 282 9.49 -15.34 -15.53
CA LYS A 282 10.84 -15.06 -15.07
C LYS A 282 10.82 -14.30 -13.75
N VAL A 283 11.47 -14.87 -12.74
CA VAL A 283 11.71 -14.22 -11.46
C VAL A 283 13.14 -13.69 -11.42
N PHE A 284 13.28 -12.42 -11.13
CA PHE A 284 14.58 -11.77 -10.93
C PHE A 284 14.81 -11.54 -9.44
N THR A 285 16.07 -11.51 -9.06
CA THR A 285 16.47 -11.21 -7.68
C THR A 285 17.44 -10.04 -7.69
N GLY A 286 17.18 -9.09 -6.83
CA GLY A 286 18.07 -7.96 -6.58
C GLY A 286 18.22 -7.70 -5.08
N SER A 287 19.04 -6.73 -4.74
CA SER A 287 19.16 -6.23 -3.37
C SER A 287 18.80 -4.77 -3.32
N VAL A 288 18.06 -4.37 -2.29
CA VAL A 288 17.72 -2.96 -2.05
C VAL A 288 19.02 -2.18 -1.87
N SER A 289 19.28 -1.24 -2.76
CA SER A 289 20.47 -0.39 -2.74
C SER A 289 20.24 0.93 -2.02
N PHE A 290 18.99 1.40 -2.02
CA PHE A 290 18.61 2.68 -1.42
C PHE A 290 17.11 2.72 -1.15
N VAL A 291 16.73 3.38 -0.05
CA VAL A 291 15.35 3.72 0.28
C VAL A 291 15.29 5.23 0.38
N ASP A 292 14.37 5.85 -0.35
CA ASP A 292 14.24 7.30 -0.37
C ASP A 292 13.87 7.81 1.04
N PRO A 293 14.59 8.82 1.57
CA PRO A 293 14.31 9.37 2.90
C PRO A 293 13.10 10.31 2.92
N VAL A 294 12.54 10.61 1.76
CA VAL A 294 11.40 11.53 1.59
C VAL A 294 10.23 10.77 0.99
N ILE A 295 9.07 10.90 1.62
CA ILE A 295 7.82 10.35 1.13
C ILE A 295 7.21 11.31 0.12
N ASP A 296 6.83 10.82 -1.05
CA ASP A 296 6.06 11.57 -2.02
C ASP A 296 4.66 11.85 -1.46
N SER A 297 4.32 13.13 -1.33
CA SER A 297 3.07 13.58 -0.70
C SER A 297 1.81 13.19 -1.49
N SER A 298 1.94 13.00 -2.80
CA SER A 298 0.82 12.68 -3.70
C SER A 298 0.45 11.19 -3.66
N SER A 299 1.46 10.33 -3.66
CA SER A 299 1.29 8.87 -3.64
C SER A 299 1.37 8.26 -2.23
N ARG A 300 1.91 9.00 -1.25
CA ARG A 300 2.26 8.54 0.10
C ARG A 300 3.18 7.32 0.10
N THR A 301 4.09 7.29 -0.86
CA THR A 301 5.07 6.21 -1.00
C THR A 301 6.49 6.76 -0.96
N ALA A 302 7.43 5.92 -0.57
CA ALA A 302 8.85 6.16 -0.72
C ALA A 302 9.43 5.23 -1.79
N GLY A 303 10.40 5.73 -2.55
CA GLY A 303 11.09 4.93 -3.55
C GLY A 303 12.06 3.93 -2.93
N VAL A 304 11.99 2.69 -3.39
CA VAL A 304 12.92 1.61 -3.03
C VAL A 304 13.69 1.22 -4.29
N ARG A 305 14.99 1.53 -4.31
CA ARG A 305 15.84 1.35 -5.49
C ARG A 305 16.62 0.05 -5.42
N VAL A 306 16.62 -0.66 -6.53
CA VAL A 306 17.45 -1.84 -6.79
C VAL A 306 18.26 -1.59 -8.05
N GLU A 307 19.58 -1.68 -7.95
CA GLU A 307 20.47 -1.50 -9.10
C GLU A 307 20.60 -2.82 -9.89
N MET A 308 20.38 -2.74 -11.20
CA MET A 308 20.36 -3.90 -12.07
C MET A 308 21.35 -3.75 -13.22
N ASN A 309 22.10 -4.82 -13.49
CA ASN A 309 22.89 -4.95 -14.71
C ASN A 309 21.98 -5.33 -15.87
N ASN A 310 21.99 -4.56 -16.94
CA ASN A 310 21.16 -4.76 -18.13
C ASN A 310 21.99 -4.93 -19.41
N ALA A 311 23.11 -5.62 -19.33
CA ALA A 311 23.98 -5.87 -20.49
C ALA A 311 23.25 -6.59 -21.63
N SER A 312 22.27 -7.44 -21.31
CA SER A 312 21.41 -8.14 -22.28
C SER A 312 20.35 -7.23 -22.93
N GLY A 313 20.10 -6.05 -22.38
CA GLY A 313 19.06 -5.12 -22.88
C GLY A 313 17.61 -5.60 -22.64
N TRP A 314 17.38 -6.55 -21.75
CA TRP A 314 16.04 -7.08 -21.46
C TRP A 314 15.15 -6.04 -20.77
N PHE A 315 15.72 -5.30 -19.83
CA PHE A 315 14.99 -4.26 -19.11
C PHE A 315 14.95 -2.97 -19.93
N LYS A 316 13.76 -2.56 -20.27
CA LYS A 316 13.50 -1.29 -20.95
C LYS A 316 12.92 -0.30 -19.95
N PRO A 317 13.28 0.99 -20.02
CA PRO A 317 12.62 2.02 -19.22
C PRO A 317 11.10 1.93 -19.30
N GLU A 318 10.43 2.27 -18.21
CA GLU A 318 8.97 2.24 -18.00
C GLU A 318 8.34 0.82 -17.97
N MET A 319 9.11 -0.27 -18.02
CA MET A 319 8.57 -1.61 -17.76
C MET A 319 8.07 -1.71 -16.32
N THR A 320 6.83 -2.19 -16.16
CA THR A 320 6.19 -2.43 -14.86
C THR A 320 6.77 -3.66 -14.17
N LEU A 321 6.99 -3.55 -12.88
CA LEU A 321 7.52 -4.58 -12.01
C LEU A 321 6.59 -4.85 -10.83
N THR A 322 6.55 -6.12 -10.41
CA THR A 322 5.97 -6.52 -9.13
C THR A 322 7.04 -7.24 -8.33
N GLY A 323 7.35 -6.74 -7.14
CA GLY A 323 8.37 -7.29 -6.26
C GLY A 323 7.83 -7.70 -4.91
N ASN A 324 8.46 -8.70 -4.31
CA ASN A 324 8.17 -9.18 -2.97
C ASN A 324 9.45 -9.16 -2.13
N ILE A 325 9.39 -8.53 -0.96
CA ILE A 325 10.42 -8.58 0.07
C ILE A 325 9.88 -9.42 1.22
N VAL A 326 10.67 -10.38 1.69
CA VAL A 326 10.35 -11.17 2.88
C VAL A 326 11.12 -10.59 4.06
N ALA A 327 10.47 -9.72 4.82
CA ALA A 327 11.05 -9.12 6.00
C ALA A 327 10.99 -10.10 7.18
N ASN A 328 12.14 -10.41 7.76
CA ASN A 328 12.22 -11.23 8.97
C ASN A 328 12.06 -10.35 10.21
N MET A 329 10.98 -10.57 10.94
CA MET A 329 10.62 -9.78 12.12
C MET A 329 11.25 -10.40 13.38
N LYS A 330 12.58 -10.39 13.48
CA LYS A 330 13.36 -11.00 14.58
C LYS A 330 12.89 -10.60 15.98
N GLN A 331 12.36 -9.40 16.15
CA GLN A 331 11.83 -8.87 17.41
C GLN A 331 10.59 -9.60 17.93
N TYR A 332 9.93 -10.37 17.08
CA TYR A 332 8.74 -11.19 17.42
C TYR A 332 9.06 -12.70 17.36
N HIS A 333 10.35 -13.05 17.34
CA HIS A 333 10.75 -14.46 17.30
C HIS A 333 10.36 -15.16 18.61
N GLY A 334 9.55 -16.22 18.52
CA GLY A 334 9.01 -16.92 19.68
C GLY A 334 7.65 -16.43 20.16
N GLU A 335 7.12 -15.36 19.56
CA GLU A 335 5.75 -14.92 19.82
C GLU A 335 4.73 -15.85 19.15
N ILE A 336 3.54 -15.86 19.71
CA ILE A 336 2.42 -16.63 19.19
C ILE A 336 1.93 -16.03 17.88
N VAL A 337 1.76 -16.88 16.87
CA VAL A 337 1.19 -16.49 15.58
C VAL A 337 -0.12 -17.25 15.36
N VAL A 338 -1.20 -16.52 15.08
CA VAL A 338 -2.52 -17.10 14.81
C VAL A 338 -2.99 -16.76 13.39
N PRO A 339 -3.69 -17.65 12.70
CA PRO A 339 -4.26 -17.37 11.38
C PRO A 339 -5.21 -16.16 11.41
N LYS A 340 -5.28 -15.42 10.30
CA LYS A 340 -6.19 -14.25 10.20
C LYS A 340 -7.65 -14.62 10.40
N SER A 341 -8.04 -15.83 10.02
CA SER A 341 -9.39 -16.38 10.16
C SER A 341 -9.80 -16.64 11.61
N ALA A 342 -8.83 -16.86 12.51
CA ALA A 342 -9.09 -17.07 13.93
C ALA A 342 -9.45 -15.79 14.68
N VAL A 343 -9.04 -14.63 14.16
CA VAL A 343 -9.20 -13.34 14.83
C VAL A 343 -10.43 -12.61 14.31
N MET A 344 -11.36 -12.31 15.22
CA MET A 344 -12.48 -11.42 14.94
C MET A 344 -12.17 -10.02 15.45
N TRP A 345 -12.39 -9.03 14.61
CA TRP A 345 -12.07 -7.64 14.89
C TRP A 345 -13.29 -6.73 14.77
N THR A 346 -13.59 -5.99 15.84
CA THR A 346 -14.74 -5.06 15.91
C THR A 346 -14.32 -3.59 15.66
N GLY A 347 -13.09 -3.33 15.24
CA GLY A 347 -12.53 -1.97 15.12
C GLY A 347 -11.90 -1.42 16.40
N LYS A 348 -12.40 -1.85 17.57
CA LYS A 348 -11.88 -1.45 18.89
C LYS A 348 -11.20 -2.59 19.65
N ARG A 349 -11.58 -3.83 19.36
CA ARG A 349 -11.15 -5.03 20.07
C ARG A 349 -10.88 -6.16 19.09
N SER A 350 -9.90 -6.97 19.44
CA SER A 350 -9.62 -8.23 18.78
C SER A 350 -9.91 -9.37 19.74
N VAL A 351 -10.64 -10.35 19.25
CA VAL A 351 -11.06 -11.50 20.07
C VAL A 351 -10.86 -12.80 19.30
N VAL A 352 -10.62 -13.86 20.03
CA VAL A 352 -10.52 -15.23 19.53
C VAL A 352 -11.40 -16.13 20.37
N TYR A 353 -11.81 -17.28 19.84
CA TYR A 353 -12.44 -18.33 20.62
C TYR A 353 -11.42 -19.41 20.95
N VAL A 354 -11.23 -19.66 22.25
CA VAL A 354 -10.36 -20.71 22.79
C VAL A 354 -11.24 -21.90 23.15
N LYS A 355 -10.85 -23.07 22.71
CA LYS A 355 -11.52 -24.34 23.04
C LYS A 355 -11.03 -24.86 24.39
N ASP A 356 -11.95 -25.21 25.27
CA ASP A 356 -11.63 -25.88 26.54
C ASP A 356 -11.38 -27.37 26.32
N THR A 357 -10.20 -27.83 26.71
CA THR A 357 -9.77 -29.24 26.51
C THR A 357 -10.22 -30.19 27.60
N GLY A 358 -10.87 -29.70 28.68
CA GLY A 358 -11.28 -30.49 29.83
C GLY A 358 -12.77 -30.86 29.89
N GLU A 359 -13.57 -30.37 28.93
CA GLU A 359 -15.03 -30.56 28.92
C GLU A 359 -15.43 -31.75 28.03
N THR A 360 -16.54 -32.41 28.37
CA THR A 360 -17.06 -33.55 27.60
C THR A 360 -17.74 -33.15 26.29
N GLN A 361 -18.18 -31.91 26.18
CA GLN A 361 -18.74 -31.30 24.97
C GLN A 361 -17.83 -30.18 24.47
N PRO A 362 -17.76 -29.94 23.14
CA PRO A 362 -17.02 -28.83 22.58
C PRO A 362 -17.45 -27.51 23.21
N THR A 363 -16.55 -26.91 23.97
CA THR A 363 -16.80 -25.69 24.73
C THR A 363 -15.82 -24.63 24.30
N PHE A 364 -16.32 -23.45 23.92
CA PHE A 364 -15.53 -22.35 23.40
C PHE A 364 -15.67 -21.11 24.28
N ARG A 365 -14.55 -20.43 24.57
CA ARG A 365 -14.53 -19.20 25.38
C ARG A 365 -14.04 -18.03 24.55
N LEU A 366 -14.82 -16.96 24.57
CA LEU A 366 -14.39 -15.69 23.99
C LEU A 366 -13.24 -15.10 24.82
N ARG A 367 -12.10 -14.82 24.18
CA ARG A 367 -10.95 -14.20 24.81
C ARG A 367 -10.49 -12.98 24.04
N ARG A 368 -10.23 -11.89 24.75
CA ARG A 368 -9.60 -10.70 24.16
C ARG A 368 -8.12 -10.95 23.97
N VAL A 369 -7.61 -10.49 22.83
CA VAL A 369 -6.19 -10.58 22.48
C VAL A 369 -5.68 -9.23 22.04
N THR A 370 -4.40 -8.98 22.30
CA THR A 370 -3.70 -7.81 21.79
C THR A 370 -2.92 -8.21 20.54
N LEU A 371 -3.27 -7.60 19.39
CA LEU A 371 -2.61 -7.88 18.14
C LEU A 371 -1.31 -7.09 18.04
N GLY A 372 -0.26 -7.77 17.64
CA GLY A 372 0.97 -7.20 17.11
C GLY A 372 0.85 -6.97 15.59
N PRO A 373 1.97 -6.95 14.86
CA PRO A 373 1.96 -6.74 13.42
C PRO A 373 1.26 -7.87 12.67
N SER A 374 0.62 -7.48 11.54
CA SER A 374 0.08 -8.45 10.59
C SER A 374 1.21 -9.09 9.80
N LEU A 375 1.21 -10.43 9.75
CA LEU A 375 2.09 -11.25 8.94
C LEU A 375 1.41 -11.67 7.64
N SER A 376 2.13 -12.37 6.77
CA SER A 376 1.57 -12.90 5.51
C SER A 376 0.40 -13.83 5.77
N ASN A 377 0.53 -14.73 6.72
CA ASN A 377 -0.41 -15.83 7.03
C ASN A 377 -1.21 -15.62 8.32
N GLY A 378 -0.96 -14.58 9.12
CA GLY A 378 -1.60 -14.41 10.42
C GLY A 378 -1.34 -13.06 11.09
N TYR A 379 -1.58 -13.04 12.38
CA TYR A 379 -1.25 -11.95 13.30
C TYR A 379 -0.33 -12.49 14.39
N VAL A 380 0.63 -11.66 14.79
CA VAL A 380 1.36 -11.87 16.04
C VAL A 380 0.41 -11.52 17.19
N ILE A 381 0.36 -12.36 18.22
CA ILE A 381 -0.36 -12.07 19.45
C ILE A 381 0.66 -11.70 20.52
N THR A 382 0.54 -10.48 21.06
CA THR A 382 1.45 -9.96 22.08
C THR A 382 0.90 -10.17 23.49
N ASP A 383 -0.42 -10.39 23.63
CA ASP A 383 -1.05 -10.65 24.92
C ASP A 383 -2.42 -11.33 24.73
N GLY A 384 -2.81 -12.17 25.67
CA GLY A 384 -4.14 -12.78 25.73
C GLY A 384 -4.20 -14.26 25.33
N LEU A 385 -3.12 -14.87 24.80
CA LEU A 385 -3.03 -16.30 24.53
C LEU A 385 -1.76 -16.90 25.13
N ALA A 386 -1.82 -18.19 25.47
CA ALA A 386 -0.69 -18.99 25.90
C ALA A 386 -0.36 -20.06 24.85
N GLU A 387 0.91 -20.44 24.78
CA GLU A 387 1.36 -21.54 23.90
C GLU A 387 0.71 -22.87 24.34
N GLY A 388 0.21 -23.62 23.39
CA GLY A 388 -0.46 -24.91 23.63
C GLY A 388 -1.99 -24.79 23.81
N GLU A 389 -2.56 -23.60 23.84
CA GLU A 389 -4.03 -23.45 23.81
C GLU A 389 -4.59 -23.80 22.42
N GLU A 390 -5.80 -24.32 22.37
CA GLU A 390 -6.50 -24.66 21.12
C GLU A 390 -7.50 -23.56 20.78
N ILE A 391 -7.37 -22.95 19.59
CA ILE A 391 -8.23 -21.85 19.13
C ILE A 391 -9.03 -22.24 17.90
N VAL A 392 -10.18 -21.63 17.71
CA VAL A 392 -10.99 -21.78 16.51
C VAL A 392 -10.36 -21.01 15.38
N THR A 393 -10.02 -21.70 14.28
CA THR A 393 -9.41 -21.11 13.08
C THR A 393 -10.37 -21.00 11.92
N ASN A 394 -11.42 -21.84 11.88
CA ASN A 394 -12.50 -21.74 10.91
C ASN A 394 -13.85 -21.83 11.64
N GLY A 395 -14.90 -21.21 11.11
CA GLY A 395 -16.23 -21.19 11.75
C GLY A 395 -16.36 -20.24 12.95
N THR A 396 -15.42 -19.34 13.20
CA THR A 396 -15.41 -18.39 14.32
C THR A 396 -16.72 -17.60 14.46
N PHE A 397 -17.30 -17.15 13.32
CA PHE A 397 -18.57 -16.44 13.32
C PHE A 397 -19.77 -17.32 13.69
N ALA A 398 -19.71 -18.63 13.42
CA ALA A 398 -20.76 -19.55 13.82
C ALA A 398 -20.77 -19.76 15.36
N VAL A 399 -19.57 -19.83 15.95
CA VAL A 399 -19.43 -19.88 17.42
C VAL A 399 -19.95 -18.58 18.04
N ASP A 400 -19.61 -17.42 17.47
CA ASP A 400 -20.08 -16.12 17.95
C ASP A 400 -21.60 -15.95 17.83
N ALA A 401 -22.19 -16.43 16.73
CA ALA A 401 -23.65 -16.44 16.55
C ALA A 401 -24.34 -17.33 17.59
N SER A 402 -23.77 -18.51 17.89
CA SER A 402 -24.30 -19.38 18.98
C SER A 402 -24.20 -18.69 20.33
N ALA A 403 -23.08 -17.98 20.60
CA ALA A 403 -22.92 -17.18 21.81
C ALA A 403 -24.05 -16.15 21.96
N GLN A 404 -24.37 -15.43 20.89
CA GLN A 404 -25.42 -14.41 20.86
C GLN A 404 -26.81 -15.01 21.10
N LEU A 405 -27.11 -16.16 20.47
CA LEU A 405 -28.39 -16.87 20.66
C LEU A 405 -28.56 -17.36 22.08
N ASP A 406 -27.49 -17.80 22.73
CA ASP A 406 -27.48 -18.26 24.11
C ASP A 406 -27.44 -17.13 25.15
N GLY A 407 -27.44 -15.86 24.71
CA GLY A 407 -27.30 -14.67 25.56
C GLY A 407 -25.96 -14.57 26.28
N LYS A 408 -24.93 -15.18 25.74
CA LYS A 408 -23.56 -15.18 26.25
C LYS A 408 -22.72 -14.05 25.59
N LYS A 409 -21.54 -13.78 26.17
CA LYS A 409 -20.68 -12.76 25.61
C LYS A 409 -20.23 -13.10 24.19
N SER A 410 -20.47 -12.17 23.29
CA SER A 410 -20.11 -12.23 21.88
C SER A 410 -19.10 -11.13 21.52
N MET A 411 -18.64 -11.13 20.29
CA MET A 411 -17.76 -10.07 19.80
C MET A 411 -18.40 -8.66 19.87
N MET A 412 -19.75 -8.57 19.83
CA MET A 412 -20.50 -7.31 19.82
C MET A 412 -20.75 -6.74 21.21
N ASP A 413 -20.63 -7.53 22.28
CA ASP A 413 -20.86 -7.07 23.65
C ASP A 413 -19.75 -6.15 24.14
N GLN A 414 -20.13 -5.13 24.93
CA GLN A 414 -19.21 -4.09 25.44
C GLN A 414 -18.30 -4.56 26.57
#